data_8235e5f920c300e5f7a4711ff2851a06
#
_entry.id   8235e5f920c300e5f7a4711ff2851a06
#
_cell.length_a   1.000
_cell.length_b   1.000
_cell.length_c   1.000
_cell.angle_alpha   90.00
_cell.angle_beta   90.00
_cell.angle_gamma   90.00
#
_symmetry.space_group_name_H-M   'P 1'
#
loop_
_entity.id
_entity.type
_entity.pdbx_description
1 polymer ?
#
loop_
_entity_poly.entity_id
_entity_poly.type
_entity_poly.pdbx_seq_one_letter_code
_entity_poly.pdbx_strand_id
1 'polypeptide(L)'
;MLPNHKSFTVEFKSKWDASKDGEFIKETLVAFANTAGGDLYIGVDDDGDVVGLTDSPDVEERLASAVRDNISPSLVESVVTELLKIQGKVVLRVHVDAGLLKPYCLDPKDASGIYIRRRDTNSLASLDDITRMVRAQNPVPFEERPSFNQDLTFKNCMAFCRQHGVELDPERQNTYGFRNGKQATYTNLAAICSDQSEVRTVIIQFADEEKTEILRSEEITGSVFETCQRAEDFLSQGLGARQEWRSTREMTTAGGYFVDPGAVRDALVMMLIHRDYSLRWANLIDVTPSAIEVYVTGRLLAGDSLESQAEYLSVECRNKGLRHLLEALKLTERFGGGFRRIRKCYQSFPLESLFSVSGDSFFIRLPINQVVRFAEKPRYQTVLNLIADYQEITRQVVQSELGLSQSATINLLRDMVSNDVLEVVGGGRSTKYRVKQ
;
A
#
# COMPACT_ATOMS: atom_id res chain seq x y z
N MET A 1 21.15 -21.77 -19.88
CA MET A 1 22.09 -20.73 -20.35
C MET A 1 22.68 -20.10 -19.09
N LEU A 2 23.98 -19.89 -18.99
CA LEU A 2 24.59 -19.27 -17.81
C LEU A 2 24.18 -17.78 -17.75
N PRO A 3 23.83 -17.24 -16.56
CA PRO A 3 23.63 -15.78 -16.41
C PRO A 3 24.92 -15.00 -16.75
N ASN A 4 24.76 -13.78 -17.27
CA ASN A 4 25.90 -13.01 -17.77
C ASN A 4 26.70 -12.30 -16.65
N HIS A 5 26.11 -12.13 -15.44
CA HIS A 5 26.75 -11.42 -14.32
C HIS A 5 26.09 -11.79 -12.99
N LYS A 6 26.80 -11.53 -11.90
CA LYS A 6 26.27 -11.64 -10.53
C LYS A 6 25.09 -10.68 -10.32
N SER A 7 24.16 -11.07 -9.49
CA SER A 7 22.96 -10.28 -9.19
C SER A 7 22.44 -10.58 -7.78
N PHE A 8 21.30 -10.03 -7.46
CA PHE A 8 20.59 -10.31 -6.20
C PHE A 8 20.27 -11.82 -6.02
N THR A 9 20.08 -12.55 -7.12
CA THR A 9 19.74 -13.99 -7.13
C THR A 9 20.77 -14.85 -7.82
N VAL A 10 21.93 -14.32 -8.20
CA VAL A 10 22.98 -15.07 -8.90
C VAL A 10 24.34 -14.78 -8.28
N GLU A 11 25.10 -15.86 -8.01
CA GLU A 11 26.47 -15.76 -7.52
C GLU A 11 27.37 -16.71 -8.30
N PHE A 12 28.65 -16.32 -8.48
CA PHE A 12 29.69 -17.10 -9.16
C PHE A 12 30.86 -17.38 -8.24
N LYS A 13 31.42 -18.59 -8.34
CA LYS A 13 32.64 -18.99 -7.62
C LYS A 13 33.49 -19.87 -8.51
N SER A 14 34.74 -19.51 -8.71
CA SER A 14 35.63 -20.21 -9.62
C SER A 14 35.97 -21.64 -9.15
N LYS A 15 36.06 -21.87 -7.83
CA LYS A 15 36.37 -23.18 -7.24
C LYS A 15 35.79 -23.28 -5.83
N TRP A 16 35.79 -24.49 -5.29
CA TRP A 16 35.55 -24.76 -3.88
C TRP A 16 36.89 -25.15 -3.22
N ASP A 17 37.41 -24.25 -2.38
CA ASP A 17 38.51 -24.56 -1.48
C ASP A 17 37.99 -24.64 -0.04
N ALA A 18 38.24 -25.78 0.63
CA ALA A 18 37.64 -26.10 1.93
C ALA A 18 38.02 -25.11 3.05
N SER A 19 39.10 -24.35 2.92
CA SER A 19 39.60 -23.46 3.97
C SER A 19 39.12 -22.03 3.91
N LYS A 20 38.87 -21.46 2.73
CA LYS A 20 38.43 -20.07 2.56
C LYS A 20 37.12 -19.93 1.80
N ASP A 21 36.97 -20.68 0.71
CA ASP A 21 35.78 -20.58 -0.14
C ASP A 21 34.56 -21.29 0.48
N GLY A 22 34.79 -22.27 1.35
CA GLY A 22 33.70 -22.99 2.06
C GLY A 22 32.88 -22.07 2.99
N GLU A 23 33.51 -21.06 3.59
CA GLU A 23 32.79 -20.08 4.44
C GLU A 23 31.92 -19.16 3.61
N PHE A 24 32.49 -18.57 2.55
CA PHE A 24 31.73 -17.71 1.62
C PHE A 24 30.56 -18.42 0.95
N ILE A 25 30.70 -19.71 0.61
CA ILE A 25 29.62 -20.50 0.03
C ILE A 25 28.47 -20.66 1.05
N LYS A 26 28.79 -21.01 2.30
CA LYS A 26 27.77 -21.09 3.37
C LYS A 26 27.07 -19.75 3.60
N GLU A 27 27.83 -18.67 3.64
CA GLU A 27 27.25 -17.30 3.72
C GLU A 27 26.28 -17.02 2.56
N THR A 28 26.66 -17.42 1.34
CA THR A 28 25.80 -17.22 0.14
C THR A 28 24.52 -18.04 0.24
N LEU A 29 24.58 -19.30 0.66
CA LEU A 29 23.39 -20.14 0.82
C LEU A 29 22.44 -19.54 1.87
N VAL A 30 22.98 -19.11 3.01
CA VAL A 30 22.21 -18.44 4.07
C VAL A 30 21.62 -17.12 3.55
N ALA A 31 22.40 -16.33 2.81
CA ALA A 31 21.93 -15.06 2.27
C ALA A 31 20.79 -15.24 1.25
N PHE A 32 20.88 -16.24 0.38
CA PHE A 32 19.80 -16.60 -0.55
C PHE A 32 18.55 -17.07 0.21
N ALA A 33 18.70 -17.98 1.16
CA ALA A 33 17.58 -18.47 1.97
C ALA A 33 16.87 -17.34 2.73
N ASN A 34 17.62 -16.39 3.27
CA ASN A 34 17.09 -15.23 4.01
C ASN A 34 16.46 -14.17 3.11
N THR A 35 16.68 -14.22 1.79
CA THR A 35 16.13 -13.24 0.84
C THR A 35 15.14 -13.86 -0.14
N ALA A 36 15.39 -13.78 -1.43
CA ALA A 36 14.50 -14.24 -2.49
C ALA A 36 14.86 -15.62 -3.07
N GLY A 37 15.83 -16.32 -2.48
CA GLY A 37 16.47 -17.48 -3.10
C GLY A 37 17.50 -17.07 -4.13
N GLY A 38 18.05 -18.05 -4.86
CA GLY A 38 19.02 -17.79 -5.92
C GLY A 38 19.81 -18.99 -6.38
N ASP A 39 20.68 -18.76 -7.37
CA ASP A 39 21.55 -19.73 -7.98
C ASP A 39 23.02 -19.38 -7.72
N LEU A 40 23.77 -20.31 -7.14
CA LEU A 40 25.22 -20.25 -7.02
C LEU A 40 25.83 -21.18 -8.07
N TYR A 41 26.72 -20.67 -8.90
CA TYR A 41 27.47 -21.45 -9.90
C TYR A 41 28.91 -21.61 -9.43
N ILE A 42 29.34 -22.85 -9.19
CA ILE A 42 30.72 -23.20 -8.80
C ILE A 42 31.42 -23.76 -10.04
N GLY A 43 32.56 -23.20 -10.38
CA GLY A 43 33.29 -23.43 -11.64
C GLY A 43 33.13 -22.30 -12.65
N VAL A 44 32.68 -21.11 -12.16
CA VAL A 44 32.55 -19.85 -12.92
C VAL A 44 33.27 -18.76 -12.14
N ASP A 45 34.07 -17.95 -12.80
CA ASP A 45 34.74 -16.83 -12.14
C ASP A 45 33.89 -15.57 -12.03
N ASP A 46 34.44 -14.53 -11.43
CA ASP A 46 33.71 -13.28 -11.16
C ASP A 46 33.31 -12.51 -12.43
N ASP A 47 33.99 -12.74 -13.55
CA ASP A 47 33.72 -12.14 -14.85
C ASP A 47 32.67 -12.94 -15.66
N GLY A 48 32.26 -14.10 -15.13
CA GLY A 48 31.29 -15.00 -15.77
C GLY A 48 31.91 -16.02 -16.70
N ASP A 49 33.25 -16.13 -16.72
CA ASP A 49 33.97 -17.09 -17.53
C ASP A 49 33.96 -18.49 -16.89
N VAL A 50 33.70 -19.52 -17.72
CA VAL A 50 33.63 -20.90 -17.23
C VAL A 50 35.06 -21.43 -16.99
N VAL A 51 35.42 -21.61 -15.73
CA VAL A 51 36.68 -22.23 -15.32
C VAL A 51 36.57 -23.74 -15.27
N GLY A 52 35.44 -24.24 -14.77
CA GLY A 52 35.15 -25.67 -14.59
C GLY A 52 35.68 -26.25 -13.28
N LEU A 53 35.10 -27.35 -12.88
CA LEU A 53 35.49 -28.12 -11.67
C LEU A 53 36.38 -29.31 -12.06
N THR A 54 37.46 -29.53 -11.30
CA THR A 54 38.36 -30.67 -11.48
C THR A 54 37.92 -31.94 -10.72
N ASP A 55 37.17 -31.76 -9.58
CA ASP A 55 36.76 -32.86 -8.70
C ASP A 55 35.24 -32.74 -8.39
N SER A 56 34.38 -32.97 -9.39
CA SER A 56 32.94 -32.73 -9.23
C SER A 56 32.19 -33.58 -8.21
N PRO A 57 32.45 -34.88 -8.00
CA PRO A 57 31.71 -35.67 -7.02
C PRO A 57 31.98 -35.24 -5.59
N ASP A 58 33.23 -34.85 -5.29
CA ASP A 58 33.67 -34.44 -3.96
C ASP A 58 33.05 -33.06 -3.54
N VAL A 59 32.82 -32.20 -4.52
CA VAL A 59 32.20 -30.87 -4.28
C VAL A 59 30.73 -30.99 -3.87
N GLU A 60 29.95 -31.88 -4.49
CA GLU A 60 28.54 -32.11 -4.11
C GLU A 60 28.42 -32.69 -2.70
N GLU A 61 29.26 -33.65 -2.33
CA GLU A 61 29.21 -34.25 -0.98
C GLU A 61 29.61 -33.25 0.10
N ARG A 62 30.64 -32.44 -0.14
CA ARG A 62 31.03 -31.34 0.75
C ARG A 62 29.95 -30.32 0.93
N LEU A 63 29.24 -29.95 -0.17
CA LEU A 63 28.14 -29.03 -0.12
C LEU A 63 26.97 -29.57 0.73
N ALA A 64 26.60 -30.82 0.50
CA ALA A 64 25.54 -31.48 1.25
C ALA A 64 25.85 -31.52 2.76
N SER A 65 27.11 -31.82 3.10
CA SER A 65 27.58 -31.79 4.51
C SER A 65 27.56 -30.35 5.07
N ALA A 66 28.02 -29.36 4.29
CA ALA A 66 28.03 -27.97 4.73
C ALA A 66 26.61 -27.46 5.00
N VAL A 67 25.64 -27.79 4.14
CA VAL A 67 24.23 -27.41 4.33
C VAL A 67 23.64 -28.08 5.58
N ARG A 68 23.88 -29.36 5.76
CA ARG A 68 23.32 -30.14 6.87
C ARG A 68 23.88 -29.74 8.22
N ASP A 69 25.22 -29.56 8.30
CA ASP A 69 25.94 -29.50 9.56
C ASP A 69 26.18 -28.06 10.05
N ASN A 70 26.06 -27.04 9.17
CA ASN A 70 26.44 -25.66 9.51
C ASN A 70 25.32 -24.66 9.37
N ILE A 71 24.12 -25.00 8.86
CA ILE A 71 23.04 -24.06 8.65
C ILE A 71 21.83 -24.40 9.51
N SER A 72 21.35 -23.46 10.25
CA SER A 72 20.15 -23.60 11.09
C SER A 72 19.18 -22.42 10.84
N PRO A 73 17.87 -22.69 10.75
CA PRO A 73 17.19 -23.98 10.57
C PRO A 73 17.71 -24.77 9.36
N SER A 74 17.38 -26.08 9.27
CA SER A 74 17.83 -26.91 8.16
C SER A 74 17.40 -26.38 6.79
N LEU A 75 18.34 -26.31 5.85
CA LEU A 75 18.11 -25.92 4.45
C LEU A 75 18.08 -27.10 3.47
N VAL A 76 18.22 -28.33 3.96
CA VAL A 76 18.42 -29.52 3.11
C VAL A 76 17.33 -29.67 2.05
N GLU A 77 16.05 -29.40 2.40
CA GLU A 77 14.92 -29.51 1.48
C GLU A 77 14.79 -28.32 0.51
N SER A 78 15.49 -27.23 0.77
CA SER A 78 15.45 -25.98 -0.01
C SER A 78 16.66 -25.81 -0.93
N VAL A 79 17.56 -26.78 -0.96
CA VAL A 79 18.78 -26.74 -1.78
C VAL A 79 18.75 -27.87 -2.80
N VAL A 80 18.87 -27.52 -4.07
CA VAL A 80 18.94 -28.47 -5.20
C VAL A 80 20.24 -28.26 -5.95
N THR A 81 20.98 -29.36 -6.21
CA THR A 81 22.23 -29.34 -6.96
C THR A 81 22.05 -29.92 -8.35
N GLU A 82 22.75 -29.36 -9.33
CA GLU A 82 22.74 -29.82 -10.72
C GLU A 82 24.14 -29.67 -11.34
N LEU A 83 24.70 -30.76 -11.88
CA LEU A 83 25.96 -30.70 -12.65
C LEU A 83 25.65 -30.31 -14.10
N LEU A 84 26.15 -29.17 -14.51
CA LEU A 84 25.98 -28.63 -15.86
C LEU A 84 27.26 -28.80 -16.68
N LYS A 85 27.14 -29.17 -17.94
CA LYS A 85 28.25 -29.19 -18.88
C LYS A 85 28.18 -27.97 -19.79
N ILE A 86 29.07 -26.99 -19.54
CA ILE A 86 29.11 -25.71 -20.24
C ILE A 86 30.48 -25.56 -20.89
N GLN A 87 30.54 -25.30 -22.20
CA GLN A 87 31.80 -25.17 -22.96
C GLN A 87 32.76 -26.39 -22.78
N GLY A 88 32.19 -27.58 -22.60
CA GLY A 88 32.98 -28.79 -22.34
C GLY A 88 33.52 -28.96 -20.93
N LYS A 89 33.30 -28.03 -20.03
CA LYS A 89 33.70 -28.04 -18.62
C LYS A 89 32.50 -28.31 -17.72
N VAL A 90 32.76 -28.87 -16.54
CA VAL A 90 31.71 -29.17 -15.53
C VAL A 90 31.56 -27.97 -14.59
N VAL A 91 30.35 -27.54 -14.37
CA VAL A 91 29.95 -26.47 -13.43
C VAL A 91 28.88 -27.04 -12.52
N LEU A 92 28.98 -26.82 -11.22
CA LEU A 92 27.93 -27.16 -10.27
C LEU A 92 27.01 -25.94 -10.07
N ARG A 93 25.74 -26.09 -10.42
CA ARG A 93 24.68 -25.17 -10.06
C ARG A 93 24.07 -25.61 -8.75
N VAL A 94 23.98 -24.68 -7.80
CA VAL A 94 23.31 -24.84 -6.52
C VAL A 94 22.15 -23.88 -6.46
N HIS A 95 20.94 -24.40 -6.60
CA HIS A 95 19.71 -23.62 -6.43
C HIS A 95 19.28 -23.63 -4.98
N VAL A 96 18.96 -22.46 -4.44
CA VAL A 96 18.46 -22.28 -3.08
C VAL A 96 17.11 -21.56 -3.16
N ASP A 97 16.07 -22.20 -2.68
CA ASP A 97 14.77 -21.56 -2.52
C ASP A 97 14.79 -20.49 -1.42
N ALA A 98 13.92 -19.50 -1.53
CA ALA A 98 13.65 -18.60 -0.42
C ALA A 98 13.16 -19.40 0.80
N GLY A 99 13.94 -19.39 1.86
CA GLY A 99 13.65 -20.22 3.03
C GLY A 99 12.35 -19.82 3.75
N LEU A 100 11.63 -20.81 4.26
CA LEU A 100 10.38 -20.64 4.97
C LEU A 100 10.55 -20.28 6.45
N LEU A 101 11.69 -20.66 7.06
CA LEU A 101 11.94 -20.55 8.50
C LEU A 101 13.01 -19.48 8.83
N LYS A 102 12.91 -18.30 8.22
CA LYS A 102 13.85 -17.18 8.44
C LYS A 102 13.81 -16.67 9.89
N PRO A 103 14.93 -16.22 10.47
CA PRO A 103 16.27 -16.14 9.87
C PRO A 103 17.05 -17.47 9.93
N TYR A 104 17.75 -17.78 8.85
CA TYR A 104 18.77 -18.83 8.81
C TYR A 104 20.11 -18.26 9.25
N CYS A 105 20.93 -19.04 9.98
CA CYS A 105 22.24 -18.65 10.50
C CYS A 105 23.27 -19.75 10.33
N LEU A 106 24.55 -19.38 10.40
CA LEU A 106 25.68 -20.32 10.33
C LEU A 106 26.06 -20.91 11.70
N ASP A 107 25.84 -20.19 12.78
CA ASP A 107 26.04 -20.71 14.12
C ASP A 107 24.74 -20.65 14.93
N PRO A 108 24.09 -21.81 15.15
CA PRO A 108 22.85 -21.88 15.91
C PRO A 108 23.02 -21.64 17.41
N LYS A 109 24.24 -21.67 17.94
CA LYS A 109 24.48 -21.54 19.40
C LYS A 109 24.32 -20.13 19.89
N ASP A 110 24.76 -19.16 19.09
CA ASP A 110 24.66 -17.72 19.39
C ASP A 110 23.83 -16.94 18.37
N ALA A 111 23.22 -17.66 17.42
CA ALA A 111 22.46 -17.06 16.29
C ALA A 111 23.31 -16.09 15.46
N SER A 112 24.62 -16.34 15.33
CA SER A 112 25.52 -15.54 14.51
C SER A 112 25.54 -16.00 13.04
N GLY A 113 26.14 -15.18 12.17
CA GLY A 113 26.26 -15.53 10.76
C GLY A 113 24.91 -15.48 10.02
N ILE A 114 24.02 -14.57 10.39
CA ILE A 114 22.79 -14.30 9.64
C ILE A 114 23.14 -13.37 8.48
N TYR A 115 23.20 -13.91 7.26
CA TYR A 115 23.53 -13.18 6.05
C TYR A 115 22.28 -12.91 5.22
N ILE A 116 22.30 -11.78 4.48
CA ILE A 116 21.29 -11.38 3.49
C ILE A 116 21.96 -10.93 2.20
N ARG A 117 21.28 -11.06 1.08
CA ARG A 117 21.73 -10.47 -0.20
C ARG A 117 21.41 -8.97 -0.22
N ARG A 118 22.40 -8.17 -0.61
CA ARG A 118 22.26 -6.76 -0.95
C ARG A 118 22.85 -6.55 -2.33
N ARG A 119 22.00 -6.40 -3.34
CA ARG A 119 22.39 -6.41 -4.76
C ARG A 119 23.09 -7.72 -5.13
N ASP A 120 24.39 -7.70 -5.35
CA ASP A 120 25.25 -8.80 -5.77
C ASP A 120 26.21 -9.28 -4.65
N THR A 121 26.04 -8.80 -3.42
CA THR A 121 26.93 -9.09 -2.29
C THR A 121 26.19 -9.71 -1.11
N ASN A 122 26.91 -10.52 -0.33
CA ASN A 122 26.44 -10.99 0.96
C ASN A 122 26.79 -9.98 2.05
N SER A 123 25.87 -9.70 2.95
CA SER A 123 26.07 -8.80 4.08
C SER A 123 25.47 -9.38 5.33
N LEU A 124 26.09 -9.16 6.49
CA LEU A 124 25.47 -9.47 7.77
C LEU A 124 24.14 -8.71 7.90
N ALA A 125 23.12 -9.40 8.35
CA ALA A 125 21.83 -8.81 8.63
C ALA A 125 21.92 -7.83 9.79
N SER A 126 21.35 -6.64 9.62
CA SER A 126 21.17 -5.69 10.72
C SER A 126 20.10 -6.19 11.69
N LEU A 127 20.04 -5.63 12.87
CA LEU A 127 18.98 -5.93 13.84
C LEU A 127 17.58 -5.68 13.24
N ASP A 128 17.45 -4.66 12.39
CA ASP A 128 16.20 -4.37 11.68
C ASP A 128 15.84 -5.47 10.67
N ASP A 129 16.83 -5.99 9.92
CA ASP A 129 16.61 -7.09 8.99
C ASP A 129 16.16 -8.35 9.73
N ILE A 130 16.84 -8.69 10.84
CA ILE A 130 16.50 -9.85 11.70
C ILE A 130 15.08 -9.67 12.27
N THR A 131 14.79 -8.51 12.83
CA THR A 131 13.47 -8.20 13.37
C THR A 131 12.38 -8.35 12.30
N ARG A 132 12.66 -7.91 11.08
CA ARG A 132 11.75 -8.04 9.94
C ARG A 132 11.51 -9.50 9.57
N MET A 133 12.56 -10.30 9.49
CA MET A 133 12.45 -11.75 9.21
C MET A 133 11.66 -12.49 10.29
N VAL A 134 11.92 -12.23 11.56
CA VAL A 134 11.19 -12.83 12.69
C VAL A 134 9.72 -12.42 12.70
N ARG A 135 9.43 -11.16 12.42
CA ARG A 135 8.04 -10.67 12.32
C ARG A 135 7.28 -11.32 11.18
N ALA A 136 7.94 -11.52 10.03
CA ALA A 136 7.32 -12.19 8.89
C ALA A 136 6.94 -13.64 9.17
N GLN A 137 7.62 -14.30 10.12
CA GLN A 137 7.36 -15.69 10.52
C GLN A 137 6.47 -15.83 11.74
N ASN A 138 6.18 -14.73 12.44
CA ASN A 138 5.33 -14.81 13.63
C ASN A 138 3.86 -14.97 13.20
N PRO A 139 3.26 -16.16 13.40
CA PRO A 139 1.93 -16.47 12.89
C PRO A 139 0.82 -15.66 13.59
N VAL A 140 1.14 -14.97 14.72
CA VAL A 140 0.14 -14.16 15.44
C VAL A 140 0.18 -12.72 14.93
N PRO A 141 -0.87 -12.25 14.23
CA PRO A 141 -0.99 -10.85 13.79
C PRO A 141 -0.82 -9.87 14.95
N PHE A 142 -0.32 -8.67 14.65
CA PHE A 142 -0.12 -7.65 15.69
C PHE A 142 -1.42 -7.38 16.47
N GLU A 143 -2.54 -7.27 15.79
CA GLU A 143 -3.84 -6.99 16.41
C GLU A 143 -4.30 -8.07 17.40
N GLU A 144 -3.90 -9.33 17.20
CA GLU A 144 -4.29 -10.46 18.06
C GLU A 144 -3.38 -10.65 19.28
N ARG A 145 -2.23 -9.97 19.32
CA ARG A 145 -1.29 -10.07 20.46
C ARG A 145 -1.87 -9.35 21.66
N PRO A 146 -1.54 -9.81 22.90
CA PRO A 146 -1.92 -9.08 24.10
C PRO A 146 -1.44 -7.62 24.05
N SER A 147 -2.30 -6.69 24.41
CA SER A 147 -1.94 -5.29 24.58
C SER A 147 -1.06 -5.10 25.80
N PHE A 148 -0.10 -4.18 25.72
CA PHE A 148 0.67 -3.75 26.86
C PHE A 148 -0.22 -3.09 27.92
N ASN A 149 -1.17 -2.25 27.47
CA ASN A 149 -2.16 -1.62 28.36
C ASN A 149 -3.39 -2.54 28.49
N GLN A 150 -3.71 -2.90 29.73
CA GLN A 150 -4.88 -3.71 30.07
C GLN A 150 -6.00 -2.88 30.73
N ASP A 151 -5.77 -1.59 30.99
CA ASP A 151 -6.76 -0.67 31.55
C ASP A 151 -7.36 0.17 30.41
N LEU A 152 -8.24 -0.50 29.62
CA LEU A 152 -8.85 0.07 28.42
C LEU A 152 -10.33 0.38 28.64
N THR A 153 -10.78 1.51 28.12
CA THR A 153 -12.19 1.91 28.04
C THR A 153 -12.59 2.13 26.58
N PHE A 154 -13.90 1.99 26.27
CA PHE A 154 -14.40 1.95 24.90
C PHE A 154 -15.62 2.86 24.71
N LYS A 155 -15.69 4.00 25.41
CA LYS A 155 -16.85 4.89 25.36
C LYS A 155 -17.12 5.40 23.95
N ASN A 156 -16.08 5.91 23.26
CA ASN A 156 -16.17 6.41 21.89
C ASN A 156 -16.48 5.29 20.90
N CYS A 157 -15.79 4.16 21.03
CA CYS A 157 -16.03 2.98 20.19
C CYS A 157 -17.47 2.45 20.32
N MET A 158 -17.97 2.32 21.55
CA MET A 158 -19.34 1.85 21.81
C MET A 158 -20.39 2.84 21.28
N ALA A 159 -20.16 4.16 21.45
CA ALA A 159 -21.04 5.18 20.91
C ALA A 159 -21.09 5.12 19.38
N PHE A 160 -19.94 4.98 18.74
CA PHE A 160 -19.83 4.84 17.29
C PHE A 160 -20.52 3.56 16.78
N CYS A 161 -20.28 2.42 17.43
CA CYS A 161 -20.93 1.15 17.09
C CYS A 161 -22.47 1.25 17.19
N ARG A 162 -22.97 1.88 18.26
CA ARG A 162 -24.40 2.07 18.47
C ARG A 162 -25.05 2.94 17.39
N GLN A 163 -24.37 3.99 16.92
CA GLN A 163 -24.84 4.82 15.80
C GLN A 163 -25.01 4.02 14.51
N HIS A 164 -24.25 2.92 14.35
CA HIS A 164 -24.31 2.01 13.21
C HIS A 164 -25.16 0.75 13.49
N GLY A 165 -25.94 0.74 14.57
CA GLY A 165 -26.85 -0.35 14.92
C GLY A 165 -26.16 -1.59 15.49
N VAL A 166 -24.93 -1.48 15.97
CA VAL A 166 -24.17 -2.56 16.60
C VAL A 166 -23.99 -2.25 18.09
N GLU A 167 -24.51 -3.13 18.96
CA GLU A 167 -24.23 -3.06 20.40
C GLU A 167 -22.92 -3.82 20.68
N LEU A 168 -21.91 -3.15 21.22
CA LEU A 168 -20.61 -3.74 21.52
C LEU A 168 -20.54 -4.17 22.98
N ASP A 169 -21.33 -5.19 23.33
CA ASP A 169 -21.32 -5.85 24.64
C ASP A 169 -20.04 -6.73 24.83
N PRO A 170 -19.77 -7.24 26.05
CA PRO A 170 -18.58 -8.06 26.31
C PRO A 170 -18.48 -9.33 25.46
N GLU A 171 -19.61 -9.94 25.08
CA GLU A 171 -19.64 -11.15 24.24
C GLU A 171 -19.20 -10.81 22.81
N ARG A 172 -19.72 -9.72 22.25
CA ARG A 172 -19.32 -9.21 20.94
C ARG A 172 -17.91 -8.68 20.91
N GLN A 173 -17.43 -8.06 22.00
CA GLN A 173 -16.00 -7.70 22.13
C GLN A 173 -15.11 -8.93 21.97
N ASN A 174 -15.47 -10.07 22.57
CA ASN A 174 -14.75 -11.33 22.40
C ASN A 174 -14.86 -11.84 20.95
N THR A 175 -16.04 -11.78 20.34
CA THR A 175 -16.28 -12.20 18.96
C THR A 175 -15.43 -11.41 17.96
N TYR A 176 -15.24 -10.11 18.18
CA TYR A 176 -14.41 -9.26 17.35
C TYR A 176 -12.90 -9.32 17.71
N GLY A 177 -12.51 -10.13 18.69
CA GLY A 177 -11.10 -10.33 19.05
C GLY A 177 -10.51 -9.26 19.96
N PHE A 178 -11.34 -8.50 20.71
CA PHE A 178 -10.84 -7.55 21.71
C PHE A 178 -10.18 -8.24 22.90
N ARG A 179 -10.52 -9.50 23.14
CA ARG A 179 -9.89 -10.31 24.20
C ARG A 179 -9.37 -11.63 23.66
N ASN A 180 -8.23 -12.04 24.17
CA ASN A 180 -7.71 -13.38 23.90
C ASN A 180 -8.49 -14.40 24.75
N GLY A 181 -9.19 -15.33 24.10
CA GLY A 181 -10.17 -16.22 24.72
C GLY A 181 -9.67 -17.12 25.87
N LYS A 182 -8.34 -17.34 25.99
CA LYS A 182 -7.76 -18.18 27.07
C LYS A 182 -7.34 -17.36 28.30
N GLN A 183 -6.96 -16.11 28.14
CA GLN A 183 -6.38 -15.29 29.22
C GLN A 183 -7.27 -14.09 29.61
N ALA A 184 -8.37 -13.86 28.91
CA ALA A 184 -9.26 -12.70 29.06
C ALA A 184 -8.54 -11.34 29.00
N THR A 185 -7.31 -11.31 28.48
CA THR A 185 -6.51 -10.08 28.30
C THR A 185 -6.94 -9.34 27.03
N TYR A 186 -6.93 -8.01 27.10
CA TYR A 186 -7.15 -7.19 25.92
C TYR A 186 -6.03 -7.35 24.89
N THR A 187 -6.42 -7.39 23.64
CA THR A 187 -5.51 -7.47 22.49
C THR A 187 -5.11 -6.08 22.02
N ASN A 188 -4.12 -6.00 21.10
CA ASN A 188 -3.79 -4.73 20.45
C ASN A 188 -4.95 -4.21 19.58
N LEU A 189 -5.83 -5.07 19.04
CA LEU A 189 -7.07 -4.63 18.41
C LEU A 189 -7.93 -3.82 19.38
N ALA A 190 -8.10 -4.31 20.59
CA ALA A 190 -8.83 -3.57 21.62
C ALA A 190 -8.14 -2.21 21.90
N ALA A 191 -6.81 -2.20 22.00
CA ALA A 191 -6.06 -0.96 22.26
C ALA A 191 -6.26 0.09 21.18
N ILE A 192 -6.18 -0.26 19.89
CA ILE A 192 -6.41 0.71 18.79
C ILE A 192 -7.86 1.16 18.66
N CYS A 193 -8.81 0.40 19.22
CA CYS A 193 -10.23 0.76 19.28
C CYS A 193 -10.62 1.50 20.56
N SER A 194 -9.73 1.57 21.56
CA SER A 194 -10.03 2.13 22.89
C SER A 194 -9.94 3.65 22.94
N ASP A 195 -10.46 4.24 24.02
CA ASP A 195 -10.32 5.66 24.33
C ASP A 195 -8.85 6.03 24.67
N GLN A 196 -8.00 5.04 24.98
CA GLN A 196 -6.57 5.17 25.28
C GLN A 196 -5.68 4.95 24.05
N SER A 197 -6.26 4.86 22.86
CA SER A 197 -5.50 4.64 21.62
C SER A 197 -4.54 5.81 21.34
N GLU A 198 -3.30 5.47 21.02
CA GLU A 198 -2.25 6.40 20.61
C GLU A 198 -2.07 6.47 19.08
N VAL A 199 -3.04 5.95 18.34
CA VAL A 199 -3.00 5.99 16.87
C VAL A 199 -3.09 7.44 16.43
N ARG A 200 -2.11 7.86 15.61
CA ARG A 200 -2.02 9.22 15.09
C ARG A 200 -2.33 9.26 13.61
N THR A 201 -3.10 10.28 13.22
CA THR A 201 -3.38 10.62 11.81
C THR A 201 -3.23 12.11 11.64
N VAL A 202 -2.45 12.54 10.65
CA VAL A 202 -2.26 13.95 10.30
C VAL A 202 -2.95 14.20 8.97
N ILE A 203 -3.75 15.25 8.92
CA ILE A 203 -4.43 15.69 7.70
C ILE A 203 -3.97 17.10 7.39
N ILE A 204 -3.51 17.33 6.17
CA ILE A 204 -3.01 18.63 5.72
C ILE A 204 -3.69 19.00 4.42
N GLN A 205 -4.29 20.19 4.38
CA GLN A 205 -4.81 20.78 3.15
C GLN A 205 -3.86 21.87 2.66
N PHE A 206 -3.41 21.72 1.42
CA PHE A 206 -2.49 22.65 0.74
C PHE A 206 -3.23 23.56 -0.24
N ALA A 207 -2.67 24.76 -0.43
CA ALA A 207 -3.13 25.71 -1.44
C ALA A 207 -2.66 25.34 -2.85
N ASP A 208 -1.55 24.60 -2.94
CA ASP A 208 -0.82 24.31 -4.19
C ASP A 208 -0.50 22.82 -4.32
N GLU A 209 -0.15 22.38 -5.55
CA GLU A 209 0.22 21.00 -5.85
C GLU A 209 1.61 20.63 -5.34
N GLU A 210 2.50 21.61 -5.20
CA GLU A 210 3.86 21.44 -4.71
C GLU A 210 3.91 21.27 -3.19
N LYS A 211 2.77 21.41 -2.51
CA LYS A 211 2.61 21.26 -1.04
C LYS A 211 3.47 22.25 -0.24
N THR A 212 3.61 23.47 -0.75
CA THR A 212 4.44 24.52 -0.14
C THR A 212 3.65 25.42 0.81
N GLU A 213 2.35 25.59 0.59
CA GLU A 213 1.49 26.46 1.40
C GLU A 213 0.37 25.66 2.06
N ILE A 214 0.35 25.66 3.39
CA ILE A 214 -0.68 24.97 4.19
C ILE A 214 -1.86 25.91 4.43
N LEU A 215 -3.05 25.53 4.00
CA LEU A 215 -4.31 26.23 4.30
C LEU A 215 -4.83 25.88 5.70
N ARG A 216 -4.82 24.59 6.03
CA ARG A 216 -5.23 24.08 7.34
C ARG A 216 -4.68 22.69 7.57
N SER A 217 -4.55 22.31 8.82
CA SER A 217 -4.13 20.96 9.20
C SER A 217 -4.83 20.52 10.48
N GLU A 218 -4.92 19.23 10.68
CA GLU A 218 -5.42 18.62 11.90
C GLU A 218 -4.59 17.40 12.26
N GLU A 219 -4.22 17.27 13.52
CA GLU A 219 -3.64 16.06 14.08
C GLU A 219 -4.68 15.37 14.95
N ILE A 220 -5.00 14.13 14.61
CA ILE A 220 -5.96 13.29 15.31
C ILE A 220 -5.17 12.24 16.07
N THR A 221 -5.34 12.17 17.38
CA THR A 221 -4.84 11.07 18.23
C THR A 221 -6.02 10.45 18.93
N GLY A 222 -6.20 9.12 18.82
CA GLY A 222 -7.33 8.45 19.43
C GLY A 222 -7.68 7.13 18.76
N SER A 223 -8.88 6.65 19.00
CA SER A 223 -9.37 5.40 18.42
C SER A 223 -9.49 5.49 16.90
N VAL A 224 -9.43 4.33 16.24
CA VAL A 224 -9.63 4.25 14.78
C VAL A 224 -11.00 4.80 14.35
N PHE A 225 -12.02 4.76 15.20
CA PHE A 225 -13.35 5.29 14.92
C PHE A 225 -13.36 6.81 14.99
N GLU A 226 -12.68 7.39 15.98
CA GLU A 226 -12.48 8.83 16.09
C GLU A 226 -11.69 9.36 14.89
N THR A 227 -10.65 8.64 14.48
CA THR A 227 -9.88 8.95 13.27
C THR A 227 -10.78 8.99 12.04
N CYS A 228 -11.63 7.98 11.81
CA CYS A 228 -12.57 7.97 10.70
C CYS A 228 -13.50 9.19 10.72
N GLN A 229 -14.13 9.43 11.84
CA GLN A 229 -15.14 10.47 11.98
C GLN A 229 -14.54 11.86 11.77
N ARG A 230 -13.43 12.16 12.44
CA ARG A 230 -12.76 13.47 12.34
C ARG A 230 -12.14 13.70 10.95
N ALA A 231 -11.60 12.63 10.33
CA ALA A 231 -11.09 12.72 8.97
C ALA A 231 -12.21 12.98 7.95
N GLU A 232 -13.34 12.29 8.07
CA GLU A 232 -14.53 12.58 7.25
C GLU A 232 -15.02 14.02 7.46
N ASP A 233 -15.11 14.48 8.70
CA ASP A 233 -15.54 15.85 9.03
C ASP A 233 -14.57 16.89 8.46
N PHE A 234 -13.26 16.70 8.59
CA PHE A 234 -12.26 17.58 8.01
C PHE A 234 -12.38 17.65 6.48
N LEU A 235 -12.45 16.49 5.82
CA LEU A 235 -12.52 16.43 4.36
C LEU A 235 -13.84 17.04 3.85
N SER A 236 -14.96 16.76 4.50
CA SER A 236 -16.26 17.31 4.10
C SER A 236 -16.34 18.83 4.22
N GLN A 237 -15.78 19.42 5.28
CA GLN A 237 -15.74 20.87 5.46
C GLN A 237 -14.88 21.58 4.40
N GLY A 238 -13.75 20.96 4.01
CA GLY A 238 -12.82 21.54 3.05
C GLY A 238 -13.25 21.43 1.60
N LEU A 239 -14.10 20.47 1.30
CA LEU A 239 -14.55 20.18 -0.07
C LEU A 239 -15.95 20.72 -0.40
N GLY A 240 -16.54 21.52 0.49
CA GLY A 240 -17.84 22.19 0.24
C GLY A 240 -19.07 21.30 0.42
N ALA A 241 -18.92 20.06 0.82
CA ALA A 241 -20.04 19.10 0.92
C ALA A 241 -20.71 19.15 2.31
N ARG A 242 -21.62 20.09 2.52
CA ARG A 242 -22.18 20.34 3.86
C ARG A 242 -23.28 19.42 4.35
N GLN A 243 -23.91 18.51 3.61
CA GLN A 243 -25.13 17.86 4.14
C GLN A 243 -25.39 16.38 3.85
N GLU A 244 -24.77 15.70 2.89
CA GLU A 244 -25.22 14.35 2.48
C GLU A 244 -24.16 13.23 2.55
N TRP A 245 -23.08 13.46 3.22
CA TRP A 245 -22.00 12.49 3.43
C TRP A 245 -22.46 11.18 4.13
N ARG A 246 -23.59 11.23 4.82
CA ARG A 246 -24.09 10.11 5.66
C ARG A 246 -25.06 9.15 4.96
N SER A 247 -25.58 9.51 3.83
CA SER A 247 -26.57 8.66 3.14
C SER A 247 -26.34 8.73 1.66
N THR A 248 -25.69 7.71 1.06
CA THR A 248 -26.25 7.41 -0.22
C THR A 248 -25.61 6.40 -1.09
N ARG A 249 -26.46 5.55 -1.52
CA ARG A 249 -26.41 4.67 -2.66
C ARG A 249 -26.85 5.35 -3.98
N GLU A 250 -27.20 6.61 -3.96
CA GLU A 250 -27.71 7.31 -5.16
C GLU A 250 -26.87 8.56 -5.46
N MET A 251 -26.05 8.43 -6.50
CA MET A 251 -25.44 9.58 -7.17
C MET A 251 -26.56 10.36 -7.83
N THR A 252 -27.07 11.38 -7.17
CA THR A 252 -27.90 12.37 -7.88
C THR A 252 -26.99 13.38 -8.55
N THR A 253 -27.15 13.51 -9.84
CA THR A 253 -26.44 14.42 -10.76
C THR A 253 -26.61 15.92 -10.45
N ALA A 254 -27.11 16.29 -9.29
CA ALA A 254 -27.46 17.68 -8.94
C ALA A 254 -26.70 18.28 -7.74
N GLY A 255 -25.81 17.56 -7.08
CA GLY A 255 -25.09 18.07 -5.91
C GLY A 255 -23.58 17.90 -6.07
N GLY A 256 -22.89 18.97 -6.37
CA GLY A 256 -21.49 19.05 -6.69
C GLY A 256 -20.53 18.47 -5.67
N TYR A 257 -20.28 17.19 -5.72
CA TYR A 257 -19.16 16.59 -5.01
C TYR A 257 -17.90 16.74 -5.86
N PHE A 258 -16.84 17.29 -5.27
CA PHE A 258 -15.53 17.36 -5.92
C PHE A 258 -14.86 15.99 -5.96
N VAL A 259 -15.21 15.10 -5.04
CA VAL A 259 -14.72 13.72 -4.88
C VAL A 259 -15.90 12.84 -4.47
N ASP A 260 -15.92 11.59 -4.91
CA ASP A 260 -16.94 10.63 -4.49
C ASP A 260 -16.81 10.30 -2.98
N PRO A 261 -17.84 10.59 -2.16
CA PRO A 261 -17.79 10.38 -0.71
C PRO A 261 -17.60 8.91 -0.33
N GLY A 262 -18.13 7.98 -1.15
CA GLY A 262 -17.93 6.56 -0.97
C GLY A 262 -16.48 6.14 -1.20
N ALA A 263 -15.83 6.70 -2.22
CA ALA A 263 -14.42 6.47 -2.48
C ALA A 263 -13.53 7.01 -1.36
N VAL A 264 -13.86 8.17 -0.78
CA VAL A 264 -13.13 8.71 0.38
C VAL A 264 -13.27 7.79 1.58
N ARG A 265 -14.48 7.36 1.90
CA ARG A 265 -14.72 6.41 3.00
C ARG A 265 -13.95 5.10 2.77
N ASP A 266 -13.98 4.56 1.56
CA ASP A 266 -13.25 3.36 1.22
C ASP A 266 -11.72 3.56 1.40
N ALA A 267 -11.17 4.69 1.00
CA ALA A 267 -9.77 5.00 1.20
C ALA A 267 -9.40 5.10 2.69
N LEU A 268 -10.23 5.74 3.51
CA LEU A 268 -10.03 5.80 4.96
C LEU A 268 -10.09 4.42 5.61
N VAL A 269 -11.09 3.59 5.25
CA VAL A 269 -11.20 2.22 5.74
C VAL A 269 -9.97 1.39 5.31
N MET A 270 -9.55 1.51 4.05
CA MET A 270 -8.34 0.83 3.56
C MET A 270 -7.10 1.27 4.33
N MET A 271 -6.95 2.56 4.62
CA MET A 271 -5.89 3.07 5.49
C MET A 271 -5.87 2.35 6.83
N LEU A 272 -7.03 2.18 7.48
CA LEU A 272 -7.10 1.56 8.79
C LEU A 272 -6.84 0.04 8.75
N ILE A 273 -7.42 -0.70 7.81
CA ILE A 273 -7.30 -2.16 7.80
C ILE A 273 -5.96 -2.67 7.24
N HIS A 274 -5.25 -1.86 6.47
CA HIS A 274 -3.95 -2.22 5.89
C HIS A 274 -2.75 -1.66 6.68
N ARG A 275 -2.97 -0.67 7.57
CA ARG A 275 -1.94 -0.09 8.39
C ARG A 275 -1.15 -1.13 9.19
N ASP A 276 0.16 -0.96 9.30
CA ASP A 276 1.00 -1.65 10.27
C ASP A 276 1.01 -0.89 11.61
N TYR A 277 0.13 -1.29 12.52
CA TYR A 277 0.04 -0.69 13.86
C TYR A 277 1.23 -1.00 14.77
N SER A 278 2.15 -1.87 14.37
CA SER A 278 3.40 -2.07 15.10
C SER A 278 4.39 -0.90 14.89
N LEU A 279 4.15 -0.08 13.88
CA LEU A 279 4.92 1.12 13.59
C LEU A 279 4.28 2.35 14.25
N ARG A 280 5.11 3.19 14.89
CA ARG A 280 4.64 4.40 15.60
C ARG A 280 4.46 5.63 14.70
N TRP A 281 4.61 5.49 13.39
CA TRP A 281 4.43 6.60 12.45
C TRP A 281 2.95 7.00 12.36
N ALA A 282 2.68 8.27 12.15
CA ALA A 282 1.32 8.72 11.88
C ALA A 282 0.84 8.25 10.50
N ASN A 283 -0.47 8.06 10.33
CA ASN A 283 -1.07 8.10 9.00
C ASN A 283 -0.99 9.55 8.49
N LEU A 284 -0.90 9.72 7.18
CA LEU A 284 -0.90 11.03 6.56
C LEU A 284 -1.98 11.09 5.48
N ILE A 285 -2.73 12.18 5.48
CA ILE A 285 -3.71 12.49 4.44
C ILE A 285 -3.41 13.90 3.94
N ASP A 286 -2.97 14.00 2.69
CA ASP A 286 -2.74 15.28 2.03
C ASP A 286 -3.92 15.60 1.12
N VAL A 287 -4.35 16.85 1.15
CA VAL A 287 -5.38 17.39 0.25
C VAL A 287 -4.75 18.51 -0.54
N THR A 288 -4.60 18.29 -1.83
CA THR A 288 -4.15 19.30 -2.80
C THR A 288 -5.33 19.83 -3.61
N PRO A 289 -5.16 20.86 -4.43
CA PRO A 289 -6.23 21.32 -5.34
C PRO A 289 -6.75 20.22 -6.28
N SER A 290 -5.92 19.23 -6.65
CA SER A 290 -6.27 18.19 -7.64
C SER A 290 -6.56 16.81 -7.05
N ALA A 291 -6.21 16.54 -5.80
CA ALA A 291 -6.37 15.19 -5.24
C ALA A 291 -6.44 15.15 -3.70
N ILE A 292 -7.04 14.08 -3.17
CA ILE A 292 -6.81 13.59 -1.82
C ILE A 292 -5.83 12.43 -1.91
N GLU A 293 -4.75 12.47 -1.14
CA GLU A 293 -3.71 11.46 -1.09
C GLU A 293 -3.64 10.84 0.30
N VAL A 294 -3.93 9.55 0.39
CA VAL A 294 -3.93 8.79 1.64
C VAL A 294 -2.69 7.90 1.69
N TYR A 295 -1.81 8.16 2.64
CA TYR A 295 -0.56 7.42 2.84
C TYR A 295 -0.77 6.36 3.90
N VAL A 296 -0.74 5.11 3.49
CA VAL A 296 -0.93 3.96 4.38
C VAL A 296 0.42 3.44 4.85
N THR A 297 0.70 3.57 6.14
CA THR A 297 1.91 3.06 6.76
C THR A 297 1.87 1.54 6.85
N GLY A 298 2.76 0.86 6.15
CA GLY A 298 2.86 -0.60 6.08
C GLY A 298 2.92 -1.08 4.63
N ARG A 299 3.73 -2.11 4.38
CA ARG A 299 3.81 -2.75 3.06
C ARG A 299 2.53 -3.51 2.75
N LEU A 300 2.26 -3.72 1.47
CA LEU A 300 1.36 -4.78 1.05
C LEU A 300 1.85 -6.12 1.64
N LEU A 301 0.93 -7.04 1.89
CA LEU A 301 1.29 -8.38 2.39
C LEU A 301 2.16 -9.10 1.36
N ALA A 302 3.04 -9.99 1.82
CA ALA A 302 3.94 -10.72 0.94
C ALA A 302 3.15 -11.54 -0.10
N GLY A 303 3.53 -11.41 -1.36
CA GLY A 303 2.84 -12.05 -2.50
C GLY A 303 1.74 -11.22 -3.15
N ASP A 304 1.35 -10.09 -2.58
CA ASP A 304 0.37 -9.19 -3.18
C ASP A 304 1.05 -8.15 -4.09
N SER A 305 0.50 -7.98 -5.28
CA SER A 305 0.77 -6.83 -6.15
C SER A 305 -0.45 -5.91 -6.17
N LEU A 306 -0.28 -4.67 -6.60
CA LEU A 306 -1.40 -3.75 -6.79
C LEU A 306 -2.40 -4.30 -7.81
N GLU A 307 -1.90 -4.94 -8.87
CA GLU A 307 -2.71 -5.57 -9.91
C GLU A 307 -3.50 -6.74 -9.33
N SER A 308 -2.88 -7.60 -8.51
CA SER A 308 -3.57 -8.73 -7.88
C SER A 308 -4.64 -8.28 -6.90
N GLN A 309 -4.44 -7.18 -6.20
CA GLN A 309 -5.46 -6.61 -5.31
C GLN A 309 -6.59 -5.89 -6.08
N ALA A 310 -6.28 -5.27 -7.21
CA ALA A 310 -7.26 -4.56 -8.04
C ALA A 310 -8.10 -5.49 -8.91
N GLU A 311 -7.52 -6.57 -9.44
CA GLU A 311 -8.19 -7.52 -10.37
C GLU A 311 -8.78 -8.72 -9.64
N TYR A 312 -8.11 -9.26 -8.65
CA TYR A 312 -8.49 -10.47 -7.93
C TYR A 312 -8.48 -10.20 -6.43
N LEU A 313 -9.63 -10.10 -5.84
CA LEU A 313 -10.02 -10.64 -4.54
C LEU A 313 -8.88 -11.04 -3.56
N SER A 314 -7.74 -10.40 -3.55
CA SER A 314 -6.88 -10.54 -2.40
C SER A 314 -7.60 -9.88 -1.23
N VAL A 315 -8.37 -10.70 -0.56
CA VAL A 315 -9.18 -10.32 0.61
C VAL A 315 -8.29 -10.13 1.82
N GLU A 316 -6.99 -10.30 1.61
CA GLU A 316 -6.01 -10.25 2.69
C GLU A 316 -5.74 -8.79 3.07
N CYS A 317 -6.08 -8.46 4.30
CA CYS A 317 -5.66 -7.22 4.94
C CYS A 317 -4.85 -7.55 6.20
N ARG A 318 -4.06 -6.61 6.66
CA ARG A 318 -3.21 -6.79 7.83
C ARG A 318 -4.01 -6.96 9.12
N ASN A 319 -5.12 -6.22 9.24
CA ASN A 319 -5.94 -6.17 10.45
C ASN A 319 -7.33 -6.78 10.18
N LYS A 320 -7.39 -8.12 10.23
CA LYS A 320 -8.60 -8.90 9.90
C LYS A 320 -9.71 -8.72 10.94
N GLY A 321 -9.35 -8.62 12.22
CA GLY A 321 -10.31 -8.38 13.30
C GLY A 321 -10.93 -6.98 13.20
N LEU A 322 -10.11 -5.96 12.91
CA LEU A 322 -10.61 -4.60 12.64
C LEU A 322 -11.54 -4.59 11.43
N ARG A 323 -11.16 -5.28 10.34
CA ARG A 323 -12.03 -5.40 9.16
C ARG A 323 -13.36 -6.04 9.49
N HIS A 324 -13.39 -7.14 10.26
CA HIS A 324 -14.62 -7.79 10.68
C HIS A 324 -15.57 -6.84 11.44
N LEU A 325 -15.01 -6.02 12.32
CA LEU A 325 -15.77 -5.02 13.05
C LEU A 325 -16.35 -3.95 12.10
N LEU A 326 -15.53 -3.44 11.17
CA LEU A 326 -15.97 -2.44 10.18
C LEU A 326 -17.00 -3.01 9.19
N GLU A 327 -16.94 -4.30 8.85
CA GLU A 327 -17.96 -5.02 8.07
C GLU A 327 -19.29 -5.07 8.83
N ALA A 328 -19.27 -5.40 10.13
CA ALA A 328 -20.46 -5.40 10.96
C ALA A 328 -21.11 -4.01 11.07
N LEU A 329 -20.30 -2.97 11.08
CA LEU A 329 -20.72 -1.56 11.05
C LEU A 329 -21.17 -1.09 9.65
N LYS A 330 -21.10 -1.93 8.63
CA LYS A 330 -21.41 -1.61 7.22
C LYS A 330 -20.58 -0.48 6.64
N LEU A 331 -19.39 -0.25 7.18
CA LEU A 331 -18.43 0.73 6.68
C LEU A 331 -17.58 0.17 5.54
N THR A 332 -17.46 -1.14 5.45
CA THR A 332 -16.82 -1.85 4.34
C THR A 332 -17.61 -3.10 3.98
N GLU A 333 -17.33 -3.66 2.81
CA GLU A 333 -17.96 -4.91 2.35
C GLU A 333 -16.97 -6.06 2.44
N ARG A 334 -17.50 -7.28 2.58
CA ARG A 334 -16.72 -8.51 2.39
C ARG A 334 -16.07 -8.49 1.01
N PHE A 335 -14.87 -9.08 0.90
CA PHE A 335 -14.24 -9.35 -0.38
C PHE A 335 -13.63 -8.13 -1.11
N GLY A 336 -13.00 -7.18 -0.39
CA GLY A 336 -12.15 -6.16 -1.00
C GLY A 336 -12.90 -5.11 -1.84
N GLY A 337 -14.15 -4.83 -1.48
CA GLY A 337 -15.02 -3.90 -2.22
C GLY A 337 -14.44 -2.49 -2.38
N GLY A 338 -13.61 -2.02 -1.43
CA GLY A 338 -13.03 -0.67 -1.45
C GLY A 338 -12.21 -0.38 -2.70
N PHE A 339 -11.24 -1.25 -3.02
CA PHE A 339 -10.43 -1.11 -4.25
C PHE A 339 -11.29 -1.04 -5.51
N ARG A 340 -12.27 -1.95 -5.65
CA ARG A 340 -13.15 -2.00 -6.82
C ARG A 340 -14.05 -0.79 -6.93
N ARG A 341 -14.57 -0.26 -5.80
CA ARG A 341 -15.39 0.95 -5.82
C ARG A 341 -14.58 2.17 -6.22
N ILE A 342 -13.40 2.38 -5.61
CA ILE A 342 -12.49 3.46 -6.02
C ILE A 342 -12.16 3.33 -7.51
N ARG A 343 -11.77 2.15 -7.98
CA ARG A 343 -11.47 1.91 -9.39
C ARG A 343 -12.65 2.20 -10.30
N LYS A 344 -13.86 1.84 -9.90
CA LYS A 344 -15.09 2.13 -10.66
C LYS A 344 -15.39 3.63 -10.72
N CYS A 345 -15.23 4.35 -9.60
CA CYS A 345 -15.44 5.80 -9.55
C CYS A 345 -14.44 6.55 -10.45
N TYR A 346 -13.22 6.04 -10.55
CA TYR A 346 -12.12 6.66 -11.29
C TYR A 346 -11.65 5.81 -12.48
N GLN A 347 -12.56 5.16 -13.19
CA GLN A 347 -12.23 4.23 -14.29
C GLN A 347 -11.48 4.86 -15.47
N SER A 348 -11.56 6.19 -15.65
CA SER A 348 -10.83 6.95 -16.67
C SER A 348 -9.35 7.18 -16.32
N PHE A 349 -8.95 6.96 -15.08
CA PHE A 349 -7.58 7.13 -14.64
C PHE A 349 -6.81 5.79 -14.70
N PRO A 350 -5.51 5.79 -15.05
CA PRO A 350 -4.66 4.61 -14.92
C PRO A 350 -4.61 4.08 -13.48
N LEU A 351 -4.48 2.77 -13.30
CA LEU A 351 -4.45 2.17 -11.95
C LEU A 351 -3.29 2.73 -11.11
N GLU A 352 -2.14 2.90 -11.72
CA GLU A 352 -0.89 3.39 -11.11
C GLU A 352 -1.00 4.85 -10.63
N SER A 353 -1.95 5.61 -11.19
CA SER A 353 -2.23 6.98 -10.74
C SER A 353 -3.16 7.03 -9.53
N LEU A 354 -3.92 5.97 -9.28
CA LEU A 354 -4.84 5.85 -8.13
C LEU A 354 -4.20 5.13 -6.95
N PHE A 355 -3.31 4.18 -7.24
CA PHE A 355 -2.65 3.36 -6.23
C PHE A 355 -1.18 3.20 -6.58
N SER A 356 -0.30 3.39 -5.62
CA SER A 356 1.13 3.17 -5.80
C SER A 356 1.78 2.64 -4.53
N VAL A 357 2.93 1.97 -4.68
CA VAL A 357 3.72 1.43 -3.57
C VAL A 357 5.07 2.11 -3.56
N SER A 358 5.50 2.59 -2.41
CA SER A 358 6.81 3.18 -2.21
C SER A 358 7.40 2.75 -0.87
N GLY A 359 8.48 1.98 -0.91
CA GLY A 359 9.15 1.50 0.29
C GLY A 359 8.24 0.68 1.21
N ASP A 360 8.03 1.16 2.43
CA ASP A 360 7.19 0.54 3.46
C ASP A 360 5.78 1.14 3.53
N SER A 361 5.33 1.81 2.47
CA SER A 361 4.01 2.44 2.43
C SER A 361 3.34 2.20 1.08
N PHE A 362 2.01 2.21 1.05
CA PHE A 362 1.27 2.34 -0.19
C PHE A 362 0.37 3.57 -0.15
N PHE A 363 -0.01 4.05 -1.34
CA PHE A 363 -0.73 5.30 -1.52
C PHE A 363 -2.05 5.04 -2.21
N ILE A 364 -3.05 5.79 -1.78
CA ILE A 364 -4.33 5.89 -2.47
C ILE A 364 -4.51 7.34 -2.87
N ARG A 365 -4.66 7.60 -4.16
CA ARG A 365 -4.94 8.93 -4.68
C ARG A 365 -6.35 8.99 -5.24
N LEU A 366 -7.12 9.94 -4.76
CA LEU A 366 -8.48 10.22 -5.20
C LEU A 366 -8.47 11.57 -5.93
N PRO A 367 -8.48 11.57 -7.27
CA PRO A 367 -8.55 12.82 -8.04
C PRO A 367 -9.77 13.65 -7.68
N ILE A 368 -9.59 14.96 -7.52
CA ILE A 368 -10.65 15.93 -7.31
C ILE A 368 -11.15 16.42 -8.67
N ASN A 369 -12.44 16.29 -8.92
CA ASN A 369 -13.01 16.76 -10.16
C ASN A 369 -13.07 18.31 -10.18
N GLN A 370 -12.14 18.91 -10.91
CA GLN A 370 -12.03 20.37 -11.04
C GLN A 370 -13.29 21.00 -11.65
N VAL A 371 -13.96 20.31 -12.57
CA VAL A 371 -15.20 20.79 -13.20
C VAL A 371 -16.27 21.07 -12.15
N VAL A 372 -16.41 20.18 -11.18
CA VAL A 372 -17.40 20.32 -10.10
C VAL A 372 -17.04 21.44 -9.13
N ARG A 373 -15.73 21.66 -8.85
CA ARG A 373 -15.27 22.76 -7.99
C ARG A 373 -15.75 24.14 -8.46
N PHE A 374 -15.87 24.32 -9.78
CA PHE A 374 -16.33 25.58 -10.37
C PHE A 374 -17.85 25.66 -10.57
N ALA A 375 -18.56 24.52 -10.45
CA ALA A 375 -20.02 24.47 -10.55
C ALA A 375 -20.75 25.21 -9.40
N GLU A 376 -20.09 25.51 -8.28
CA GLU A 376 -20.64 26.33 -7.19
C GLU A 376 -20.82 27.81 -7.57
N LYS A 377 -20.14 28.27 -8.63
CA LYS A 377 -20.41 29.62 -9.16
C LYS A 377 -21.67 29.52 -10.05
N PRO A 378 -22.77 30.20 -9.73
CA PRO A 378 -24.04 30.05 -10.49
C PRO A 378 -23.90 30.21 -12.00
N ARG A 379 -23.02 31.14 -12.44
CA ARG A 379 -22.75 31.37 -13.86
C ARG A 379 -22.01 30.24 -14.55
N TYR A 380 -21.12 29.55 -13.83
CA TYR A 380 -20.42 28.36 -14.33
C TYR A 380 -21.37 27.18 -14.46
N GLN A 381 -22.26 26.99 -13.50
CA GLN A 381 -23.28 25.94 -13.53
C GLN A 381 -24.15 26.08 -14.79
N THR A 382 -24.60 27.30 -15.09
CA THR A 382 -25.40 27.55 -16.32
C THR A 382 -24.62 27.20 -17.57
N VAL A 383 -23.33 27.56 -17.66
CA VAL A 383 -22.47 27.20 -18.80
C VAL A 383 -22.30 25.70 -18.93
N LEU A 384 -22.06 24.98 -17.81
CA LEU A 384 -21.91 23.54 -17.82
C LEU A 384 -23.21 22.82 -18.21
N ASN A 385 -24.36 23.29 -17.73
CA ASN A 385 -25.67 22.76 -18.15
C ASN A 385 -25.90 22.93 -19.64
N LEU A 386 -25.60 24.11 -20.20
CA LEU A 386 -25.69 24.34 -21.65
C LEU A 386 -24.80 23.39 -22.45
N ILE A 387 -23.58 23.11 -21.96
CA ILE A 387 -22.70 22.14 -22.63
C ILE A 387 -23.23 20.69 -22.50
N ALA A 388 -23.84 20.33 -21.38
CA ALA A 388 -24.47 19.03 -21.21
C ALA A 388 -25.61 18.82 -22.23
N ASP A 389 -26.37 19.88 -22.54
CA ASP A 389 -27.48 19.83 -23.50
C ASP A 389 -27.00 19.83 -24.97
N TYR A 390 -25.98 20.62 -25.28
CA TYR A 390 -25.54 20.88 -26.67
C TYR A 390 -24.17 20.26 -27.03
N GLN A 391 -23.49 19.61 -26.12
CA GLN A 391 -22.11 19.03 -26.21
C GLN A 391 -21.01 20.08 -26.47
N GLU A 392 -21.29 21.09 -27.30
CA GLU A 392 -20.40 22.22 -27.60
C GLU A 392 -21.22 23.50 -27.65
N ILE A 393 -20.73 24.57 -27.05
CA ILE A 393 -21.41 25.87 -27.04
C ILE A 393 -20.55 26.97 -27.62
N THR A 394 -21.19 28.01 -28.16
CA THR A 394 -20.51 29.21 -28.61
C THR A 394 -20.64 30.33 -27.57
N ARG A 395 -19.74 31.32 -27.65
CA ARG A 395 -19.83 32.51 -26.81
C ARG A 395 -21.23 33.18 -26.91
N GLN A 396 -21.86 33.21 -28.08
CA GLN A 396 -23.16 33.83 -28.29
C GLN A 396 -24.28 33.16 -27.50
N VAL A 397 -24.27 31.84 -27.43
CA VAL A 397 -25.22 31.03 -26.63
C VAL A 397 -25.07 31.38 -25.15
N VAL A 398 -23.85 31.39 -24.62
CA VAL A 398 -23.59 31.74 -23.21
C VAL A 398 -24.01 33.19 -22.90
N GLN A 399 -23.70 34.11 -23.82
CA GLN A 399 -24.07 35.51 -23.69
C GLN A 399 -25.57 35.70 -23.61
N SER A 400 -26.30 35.02 -24.47
CA SER A 400 -27.78 35.08 -24.54
C SER A 400 -28.43 34.52 -23.27
N GLU A 401 -28.00 33.32 -22.85
CA GLU A 401 -28.59 32.62 -21.72
C GLU A 401 -28.30 33.28 -20.36
N LEU A 402 -27.09 33.83 -20.20
CA LEU A 402 -26.70 34.51 -18.97
C LEU A 402 -27.02 35.99 -18.94
N GLY A 403 -27.48 36.58 -20.04
CA GLY A 403 -27.75 38.02 -20.15
C GLY A 403 -26.51 38.90 -19.93
N LEU A 404 -25.32 38.41 -20.23
CA LEU A 404 -24.05 39.07 -19.96
C LEU A 404 -23.63 39.97 -21.13
N SER A 405 -22.81 40.99 -20.84
CA SER A 405 -22.11 41.74 -21.90
C SER A 405 -21.08 40.85 -22.60
N GLN A 406 -20.72 41.20 -23.83
CA GLN A 406 -19.70 40.43 -24.58
C GLN A 406 -18.37 40.28 -23.82
N SER A 407 -17.88 41.33 -23.18
CA SER A 407 -16.63 41.31 -22.40
C SER A 407 -16.76 40.44 -21.16
N ALA A 408 -17.89 40.47 -20.45
CA ALA A 408 -18.14 39.64 -19.29
C ALA A 408 -18.20 38.14 -19.66
N THR A 409 -18.83 37.83 -20.80
CA THR A 409 -18.88 36.45 -21.31
C THR A 409 -17.49 35.92 -21.71
N ILE A 410 -16.70 36.77 -22.39
CA ILE A 410 -15.32 36.39 -22.75
C ILE A 410 -14.47 36.12 -21.50
N ASN A 411 -14.58 36.97 -20.48
CA ASN A 411 -13.83 36.81 -19.25
C ASN A 411 -14.29 35.55 -18.51
N LEU A 412 -15.59 35.26 -18.44
CA LEU A 412 -16.12 34.04 -17.84
C LEU A 412 -15.60 32.79 -18.56
N LEU A 413 -15.70 32.73 -19.88
CA LEU A 413 -15.23 31.58 -20.65
C LEU A 413 -13.71 31.42 -20.59
N ARG A 414 -12.94 32.52 -20.59
CA ARG A 414 -11.50 32.51 -20.42
C ARG A 414 -11.11 32.00 -19.02
N ASP A 415 -11.82 32.43 -17.98
CA ASP A 415 -11.60 31.97 -16.62
C ASP A 415 -11.90 30.46 -16.51
N MET A 416 -12.95 29.97 -17.15
CA MET A 416 -13.25 28.53 -17.20
C MET A 416 -12.21 27.73 -17.99
N VAL A 417 -11.63 28.29 -19.04
CA VAL A 417 -10.55 27.66 -19.82
C VAL A 417 -9.22 27.67 -19.03
N SER A 418 -8.89 28.79 -18.39
CA SER A 418 -7.65 28.90 -17.58
C SER A 418 -7.66 28.02 -16.34
N ASN A 419 -8.84 27.63 -15.87
CA ASN A 419 -9.03 26.70 -14.76
C ASN A 419 -9.28 25.25 -15.25
N ASP A 420 -8.93 24.93 -16.50
CA ASP A 420 -9.07 23.59 -17.09
C ASP A 420 -10.48 22.97 -17.06
N VAL A 421 -11.52 23.80 -16.87
CA VAL A 421 -12.93 23.38 -16.90
C VAL A 421 -13.41 23.18 -18.33
N LEU A 422 -13.00 24.09 -19.22
CA LEU A 422 -13.36 24.06 -20.64
C LEU A 422 -12.11 23.99 -21.52
N GLU A 423 -12.27 23.40 -22.68
CA GLU A 423 -11.31 23.52 -23.77
C GLU A 423 -11.94 24.25 -24.97
N VAL A 424 -11.08 24.90 -25.74
CA VAL A 424 -11.47 25.63 -26.93
C VAL A 424 -11.40 24.73 -28.16
N VAL A 425 -12.46 24.62 -28.90
CA VAL A 425 -12.55 23.83 -30.13
C VAL A 425 -12.72 24.78 -31.32
N GLY A 426 -11.87 24.62 -32.34
CA GLY A 426 -11.87 25.50 -33.51
C GLY A 426 -11.20 26.84 -33.26
N GLY A 427 -11.41 27.81 -34.19
CA GLY A 427 -10.76 29.12 -34.09
C GLY A 427 -11.52 30.21 -34.87
N GLY A 428 -11.25 31.47 -34.55
CA GLY A 428 -11.86 32.61 -35.18
C GLY A 428 -13.36 32.69 -34.97
N ARG A 429 -14.14 32.83 -36.05
CA ARG A 429 -15.62 32.94 -35.98
C ARG A 429 -16.31 31.63 -35.60
N SER A 430 -15.64 30.49 -35.71
CA SER A 430 -16.16 29.15 -35.38
C SER A 430 -15.72 28.63 -34.00
N THR A 431 -15.18 29.47 -33.11
CA THR A 431 -14.75 29.11 -31.77
C THR A 431 -15.93 28.57 -30.96
N LYS A 432 -15.77 27.33 -30.45
CA LYS A 432 -16.69 26.68 -29.54
C LYS A 432 -15.95 26.26 -28.26
N TYR A 433 -16.71 25.93 -27.25
CA TYR A 433 -16.22 25.49 -25.95
C TYR A 433 -16.91 24.17 -25.60
N ARG A 434 -16.15 23.23 -25.07
CA ARG A 434 -16.65 21.98 -24.49
C ARG A 434 -15.96 21.68 -23.15
N VAL A 435 -16.54 20.80 -22.37
CA VAL A 435 -15.89 20.35 -21.13
C VAL A 435 -14.58 19.64 -21.48
N LYS A 436 -13.51 20.00 -20.82
CA LYS A 436 -12.21 19.33 -20.97
C LYS A 436 -12.33 17.92 -20.36
N GLN A 437 -12.05 16.91 -21.15
CA GLN A 437 -12.05 15.50 -20.75
C GLN A 437 -10.80 15.13 -19.96
#